data_6f7fb4532633ace62420d343c703426c
#
_entry.id   6f7fb4532633ace62420d343c703426c
#
_cell.length_a   1.000
_cell.length_b   1.000
_cell.length_c   1.000
_cell.angle_alpha   90.00
_cell.angle_beta   90.00
_cell.angle_gamma   90.00
#
_symmetry.space_group_name_H-M   'P 1'
#
loop_
_entity.id
_entity.type
_entity.pdbx_description
1 polymer ?
#
loop_
_entity_poly.entity_id
_entity_poly.type
_entity_poly.pdbx_seq_one_letter_code
_entity_poly.pdbx_strand_id
1 'polypeptide(L)'
;MTAAAARGRLLLLVPTTSYRIGDFLAAAERLKVDVAVGSDQPGVLEVFSRGRTVALDFKAVDRGVKQIVSYNSDYPLAAIIGIDQETTVLAATASAAIGLRHNAPASVEAAQNKHRFRSRLANSGLPAPWFTLLSLADNPAPQAALMPYPVVLKPLALSASRGVIRADNPDQFIAARKRIQAILAKTDSQGEAASHILIEDYIPGREVALEGLLVNGRLRVLALFDKPDPLQGPYFEETIYITPSRLPAPVQADIATTVGTAVATLGLHDGPIHAEL
;
A
#
# COMPACT_ATOMS: atom_id res chain seq x y z
N MET A 1 -20.55 -35.47 4.90
CA MET A 1 -21.27 -34.53 4.02
C MET A 1 -20.56 -33.19 4.16
N THR A 2 -19.61 -32.88 3.28
CA THR A 2 -18.93 -31.59 3.21
C THR A 2 -19.91 -30.62 2.58
N ALA A 3 -20.39 -29.64 3.36
CA ALA A 3 -21.16 -28.51 2.85
C ALA A 3 -20.36 -27.85 1.72
N ALA A 4 -20.87 -27.91 0.49
CA ALA A 4 -20.42 -27.06 -0.59
C ALA A 4 -20.68 -25.63 -0.12
N ALA A 5 -19.63 -24.95 0.34
CA ALA A 5 -19.68 -23.51 0.59
C ALA A 5 -20.26 -22.87 -0.66
N ALA A 6 -21.33 -22.12 -0.52
CA ALA A 6 -21.90 -21.34 -1.59
C ALA A 6 -20.75 -20.57 -2.25
N ARG A 7 -20.41 -20.93 -3.49
CA ARG A 7 -19.34 -20.27 -4.25
C ARG A 7 -19.86 -18.90 -4.64
N GLY A 8 -19.73 -17.94 -3.73
CA GLY A 8 -20.00 -16.55 -4.03
C GLY A 8 -18.92 -16.02 -5.01
N ARG A 9 -19.25 -14.92 -5.65
CA ARG A 9 -18.41 -14.25 -6.64
C ARG A 9 -17.26 -13.50 -5.97
N LEU A 10 -16.08 -13.49 -6.58
CA LEU A 10 -14.96 -12.62 -6.23
C LEU A 10 -15.13 -11.28 -6.94
N LEU A 11 -15.14 -10.17 -6.20
CA LEU A 11 -15.05 -8.83 -6.78
C LEU A 11 -13.59 -8.34 -6.77
N LEU A 12 -13.03 -8.11 -7.95
CA LEU A 12 -11.73 -7.48 -8.12
C LEU A 12 -11.91 -5.98 -8.33
N LEU A 13 -11.32 -5.16 -7.47
CA LEU A 13 -11.30 -3.70 -7.63
C LEU A 13 -10.05 -3.31 -8.43
N VAL A 14 -10.26 -2.82 -9.64
CA VAL A 14 -9.22 -2.62 -10.65
C VAL A 14 -9.32 -1.20 -11.21
N PRO A 15 -8.37 -0.30 -10.85
CA PRO A 15 -8.28 0.99 -11.52
C PRO A 15 -8.02 0.84 -13.03
N THR A 16 -8.55 1.73 -13.83
CA THR A 16 -8.31 1.71 -15.29
C THR A 16 -6.85 1.91 -15.68
N THR A 17 -6.04 2.42 -14.76
CA THR A 17 -4.58 2.57 -14.89
C THR A 17 -3.80 1.29 -14.61
N SER A 18 -4.45 0.24 -14.07
CA SER A 18 -3.79 -1.01 -13.71
C SER A 18 -3.46 -1.87 -14.92
N TYR A 19 -2.22 -2.36 -14.99
CA TYR A 19 -1.78 -3.33 -15.99
C TYR A 19 -1.92 -4.79 -15.52
N ARG A 20 -2.32 -5.03 -14.27
CA ARG A 20 -2.27 -6.35 -13.62
C ARG A 20 -3.51 -7.21 -13.87
N ILE A 21 -4.59 -6.66 -14.39
CA ILE A 21 -5.89 -7.36 -14.51
C ILE A 21 -5.79 -8.71 -15.24
N GLY A 22 -4.96 -8.78 -16.29
CA GLY A 22 -4.79 -10.00 -17.09
C GLY A 22 -4.33 -11.20 -16.26
N ASP A 23 -3.36 -11.00 -15.35
CA ASP A 23 -2.82 -12.06 -14.49
C ASP A 23 -3.85 -12.56 -13.48
N PHE A 24 -4.64 -11.64 -12.90
CA PHE A 24 -5.71 -12.00 -11.96
C PHE A 24 -6.84 -12.78 -12.65
N LEU A 25 -7.26 -12.37 -13.85
CA LEU A 25 -8.29 -13.09 -14.61
C LEU A 25 -7.79 -14.48 -15.05
N ALA A 26 -6.56 -14.60 -15.51
CA ALA A 26 -5.96 -15.88 -15.86
C ALA A 26 -5.83 -16.80 -14.64
N ALA A 27 -5.50 -16.26 -13.47
CA ALA A 27 -5.47 -17.02 -12.21
C ALA A 27 -6.87 -17.49 -11.80
N ALA A 28 -7.87 -16.62 -11.91
CA ALA A 28 -9.26 -16.94 -11.59
C ALA A 28 -9.81 -18.06 -12.50
N GLU A 29 -9.50 -18.03 -13.80
CA GLU A 29 -9.87 -19.05 -14.76
C GLU A 29 -9.26 -20.41 -14.39
N ARG A 30 -7.95 -20.45 -14.10
CA ARG A 30 -7.26 -21.68 -13.64
C ARG A 30 -7.88 -22.26 -12.38
N LEU A 31 -8.27 -21.39 -11.44
CA LEU A 31 -8.87 -21.77 -10.16
C LEU A 31 -10.40 -22.00 -10.26
N LYS A 32 -11.01 -21.74 -11.41
CA LYS A 32 -12.46 -21.82 -11.65
C LYS A 32 -13.27 -20.97 -10.65
N VAL A 33 -12.77 -19.76 -10.38
CA VAL A 33 -13.43 -18.78 -9.53
C VAL A 33 -14.30 -17.86 -10.39
N ASP A 34 -15.57 -17.65 -10.02
CA ASP A 34 -16.43 -16.66 -10.66
C ASP A 34 -15.99 -15.26 -10.24
N VAL A 35 -15.67 -14.40 -11.21
CA VAL A 35 -15.11 -13.06 -10.98
C VAL A 35 -16.03 -12.00 -11.56
N ALA A 36 -16.18 -10.91 -10.82
CA ALA A 36 -16.62 -9.62 -11.32
C ALA A 36 -15.50 -8.59 -11.17
N VAL A 37 -15.48 -7.60 -12.06
CA VAL A 37 -14.51 -6.50 -12.03
C VAL A 37 -15.23 -5.21 -11.69
N GLY A 38 -14.80 -4.58 -10.58
CA GLY A 38 -15.16 -3.22 -10.23
C GLY A 38 -14.10 -2.25 -10.77
N SER A 39 -14.51 -1.25 -11.52
CA SER A 39 -13.64 -0.25 -12.15
C SER A 39 -14.08 1.17 -11.82
N ASP A 40 -13.14 2.12 -11.84
CA ASP A 40 -13.41 3.55 -11.66
C ASP A 40 -14.09 4.22 -12.88
N GLN A 41 -14.30 3.46 -13.95
CA GLN A 41 -15.00 3.91 -15.15
C GLN A 41 -16.11 2.94 -15.55
N PRO A 42 -17.27 3.46 -16.01
CA PRO A 42 -18.33 2.60 -16.56
C PRO A 42 -17.84 1.85 -17.80
N GLY A 43 -18.07 0.56 -17.85
CA GLY A 43 -17.82 -0.24 -19.05
C GLY A 43 -18.90 0.02 -20.11
N VAL A 44 -18.52 0.21 -21.38
CA VAL A 44 -19.47 0.42 -22.49
C VAL A 44 -20.53 -0.69 -22.60
N LEU A 45 -20.18 -1.91 -22.15
CA LEU A 45 -21.04 -3.09 -22.19
C LEU A 45 -21.52 -3.54 -20.80
N GLU A 46 -21.44 -2.66 -19.79
CA GLU A 46 -21.77 -3.01 -18.40
C GLU A 46 -23.18 -3.61 -18.26
N VAL A 47 -24.18 -3.02 -18.93
CA VAL A 47 -25.58 -3.50 -18.92
C VAL A 47 -25.71 -4.94 -19.46
N PHE A 48 -24.83 -5.34 -20.35
CA PHE A 48 -24.84 -6.70 -20.93
C PHE A 48 -23.94 -7.68 -20.19
N SER A 49 -23.16 -7.20 -19.22
CA SER A 49 -22.17 -8.03 -18.51
C SER A 49 -22.80 -9.02 -17.51
N ARG A 50 -24.10 -8.94 -17.24
CA ARG A 50 -24.82 -9.75 -16.23
C ARG A 50 -24.16 -9.66 -14.85
N GLY A 51 -23.76 -8.44 -14.44
CA GLY A 51 -23.08 -8.18 -13.18
C GLY A 51 -21.61 -8.64 -13.15
N ARG A 52 -20.97 -8.89 -14.29
CA ARG A 52 -19.51 -9.19 -14.31
C ARG A 52 -18.63 -7.95 -14.31
N THR A 53 -19.22 -6.79 -14.51
CA THR A 53 -18.56 -5.48 -14.39
C THR A 53 -19.45 -4.54 -13.60
N VAL A 54 -18.84 -3.66 -12.81
CA VAL A 54 -19.53 -2.62 -12.04
C VAL A 54 -18.66 -1.37 -11.93
N ALA A 55 -19.25 -0.20 -12.20
CA ALA A 55 -18.57 1.07 -12.00
C ALA A 55 -18.63 1.47 -10.51
N LEU A 56 -17.48 1.84 -9.94
CA LEU A 56 -17.32 2.15 -8.53
C LEU A 56 -16.52 3.44 -8.32
N ASP A 57 -16.87 4.20 -7.31
CA ASP A 57 -16.10 5.37 -6.91
C ASP A 57 -14.96 4.96 -5.98
N PHE A 58 -13.74 4.88 -6.50
CA PHE A 58 -12.54 4.55 -5.70
C PHE A 58 -12.03 5.75 -4.87
N LYS A 59 -12.39 6.98 -5.25
CA LYS A 59 -11.93 8.19 -4.56
C LYS A 59 -12.78 8.52 -3.33
N ALA A 60 -14.10 8.29 -3.41
CA ALA A 60 -15.00 8.46 -2.30
C ALA A 60 -15.36 7.12 -1.68
N VAL A 61 -14.56 6.66 -0.70
CA VAL A 61 -14.69 5.33 -0.06
C VAL A 61 -16.13 5.06 0.38
N ASP A 62 -16.79 6.02 1.05
CA ASP A 62 -18.18 5.83 1.51
C ASP A 62 -19.17 5.60 0.37
N ARG A 63 -18.96 6.25 -0.78
CA ARG A 63 -19.79 6.04 -1.97
C ARG A 63 -19.51 4.68 -2.59
N GLY A 64 -18.24 4.34 -2.75
CA GLY A 64 -17.82 3.03 -3.25
C GLY A 64 -18.35 1.87 -2.40
N VAL A 65 -18.32 2.01 -1.07
CA VAL A 65 -18.93 1.02 -0.14
C VAL A 65 -20.42 0.85 -0.40
N LYS A 66 -21.20 1.95 -0.49
CA LYS A 66 -22.63 1.89 -0.78
C LYS A 66 -22.92 1.21 -2.12
N GLN A 67 -22.12 1.49 -3.15
CA GLN A 67 -22.25 0.86 -4.46
C GLN A 67 -21.99 -0.66 -4.37
N ILE A 68 -20.93 -1.08 -3.64
CA ILE A 68 -20.60 -2.50 -3.44
C ILE A 68 -21.67 -3.21 -2.62
N VAL A 69 -22.21 -2.58 -1.56
CA VAL A 69 -23.33 -3.14 -0.76
C VAL A 69 -24.56 -3.36 -1.65
N SER A 70 -24.91 -2.40 -2.49
CA SER A 70 -26.02 -2.53 -3.44
C SER A 70 -25.76 -3.65 -4.44
N TYR A 71 -24.55 -3.69 -5.02
CA TYR A 71 -24.14 -4.75 -5.95
C TYR A 71 -24.23 -6.15 -5.30
N ASN A 72 -23.80 -6.29 -4.04
CA ASN A 72 -23.84 -7.55 -3.30
C ASN A 72 -25.28 -8.08 -3.07
N SER A 73 -26.28 -7.19 -3.04
CA SER A 73 -27.68 -7.60 -2.90
C SER A 73 -28.19 -8.35 -4.13
N ASP A 74 -27.73 -7.96 -5.32
CA ASP A 74 -28.09 -8.60 -6.59
C ASP A 74 -27.16 -9.77 -6.95
N TYR A 75 -25.89 -9.65 -6.59
CA TYR A 75 -24.81 -10.58 -6.93
C TYR A 75 -23.96 -10.90 -5.69
N PRO A 76 -24.35 -11.89 -4.87
CA PRO A 76 -23.68 -12.22 -3.62
C PRO A 76 -22.18 -12.46 -3.78
N LEU A 77 -21.40 -11.77 -2.96
CA LEU A 77 -19.94 -11.82 -2.96
C LEU A 77 -19.41 -12.80 -1.92
N ALA A 78 -18.32 -13.47 -2.23
CA ALA A 78 -17.54 -14.30 -1.30
C ALA A 78 -16.26 -13.60 -0.83
N ALA A 79 -15.70 -12.70 -1.65
CA ALA A 79 -14.51 -11.92 -1.32
C ALA A 79 -14.45 -10.65 -2.17
N ILE A 80 -13.73 -9.64 -1.66
CA ILE A 80 -13.38 -8.42 -2.38
C ILE A 80 -11.86 -8.26 -2.30
N ILE A 81 -11.21 -8.04 -3.44
CA ILE A 81 -9.76 -7.83 -3.52
C ILE A 81 -9.48 -6.54 -4.26
N GLY A 82 -8.78 -5.62 -3.60
CA GLY A 82 -8.16 -4.47 -4.26
C GLY A 82 -6.80 -4.89 -4.83
N ILE A 83 -6.61 -4.77 -6.14
CA ILE A 83 -5.36 -5.23 -6.79
C ILE A 83 -4.26 -4.18 -6.81
N ASP A 84 -4.60 -2.92 -6.60
CA ASP A 84 -3.66 -1.82 -6.47
C ASP A 84 -3.88 -1.05 -5.17
N GLN A 85 -2.84 -0.35 -4.69
CA GLN A 85 -2.83 0.34 -3.40
C GLN A 85 -4.08 1.22 -3.18
N GLU A 86 -4.52 1.95 -4.20
CA GLU A 86 -5.65 2.89 -4.11
C GLU A 86 -7.01 2.22 -3.86
N THR A 87 -7.14 0.92 -4.10
CA THR A 87 -8.39 0.18 -3.94
C THR A 87 -8.47 -0.65 -2.66
N THR A 88 -7.34 -0.83 -1.93
CA THR A 88 -7.30 -1.75 -0.79
C THR A 88 -8.10 -1.27 0.42
N VAL A 89 -8.16 0.04 0.69
CA VAL A 89 -9.00 0.60 1.77
C VAL A 89 -10.48 0.39 1.46
N LEU A 90 -10.90 0.66 0.22
CA LEU A 90 -12.28 0.41 -0.22
C LEU A 90 -12.63 -1.07 -0.10
N ALA A 91 -11.73 -1.97 -0.55
CA ALA A 91 -11.94 -3.42 -0.44
C ALA A 91 -12.13 -3.87 1.01
N ALA A 92 -11.30 -3.39 1.93
CA ALA A 92 -11.40 -3.71 3.35
C ALA A 92 -12.69 -3.17 3.98
N THR A 93 -13.03 -1.90 3.70
CA THR A 93 -14.22 -1.25 4.26
C THR A 93 -15.51 -1.89 3.74
N ALA A 94 -15.58 -2.17 2.43
CA ALA A 94 -16.74 -2.83 1.85
C ALA A 94 -16.89 -4.28 2.35
N SER A 95 -15.78 -5.02 2.48
CA SER A 95 -15.80 -6.37 3.05
C SER A 95 -16.31 -6.37 4.48
N ALA A 96 -15.87 -5.39 5.31
CA ALA A 96 -16.39 -5.22 6.67
C ALA A 96 -17.90 -4.94 6.68
N ALA A 97 -18.37 -4.06 5.79
CA ALA A 97 -19.78 -3.66 5.71
C ALA A 97 -20.73 -4.82 5.35
N ILE A 98 -20.27 -5.81 4.57
CA ILE A 98 -21.06 -6.99 4.16
C ILE A 98 -20.66 -8.28 4.88
N GLY A 99 -19.82 -8.20 5.92
CA GLY A 99 -19.48 -9.34 6.78
C GLY A 99 -18.54 -10.37 6.13
N LEU A 100 -17.75 -10.00 5.12
CA LEU A 100 -16.75 -10.86 4.53
C LEU A 100 -15.43 -10.82 5.32
N ARG A 101 -14.57 -11.80 5.09
CA ARG A 101 -13.22 -11.83 5.65
C ARG A 101 -12.42 -10.63 5.15
N HIS A 102 -11.75 -9.88 6.05
CA HIS A 102 -11.04 -8.64 5.74
C HIS A 102 -10.00 -8.31 6.82
N ASN A 103 -8.99 -7.52 6.48
CA ASN A 103 -8.21 -6.78 7.45
C ASN A 103 -9.02 -5.56 7.93
N ALA A 104 -8.86 -5.16 9.18
CA ALA A 104 -9.54 -3.96 9.67
C ALA A 104 -9.19 -2.75 8.78
N PRO A 105 -10.17 -1.95 8.33
CA PRO A 105 -9.91 -0.78 7.47
C PRO A 105 -8.81 0.15 8.00
N ALA A 106 -8.83 0.44 9.31
CA ALA A 106 -7.81 1.26 9.96
C ALA A 106 -6.39 0.65 9.93
N SER A 107 -6.27 -0.68 9.79
CA SER A 107 -4.98 -1.37 9.63
C SER A 107 -4.46 -1.19 8.20
N VAL A 108 -5.34 -1.30 7.21
CA VAL A 108 -5.02 -1.06 5.79
C VAL A 108 -4.64 0.39 5.56
N GLU A 109 -5.40 1.35 6.10
CA GLU A 109 -5.07 2.78 6.04
C GLU A 109 -3.70 3.08 6.67
N ALA A 110 -3.39 2.47 7.81
CA ALA A 110 -2.11 2.67 8.47
C ALA A 110 -0.95 2.12 7.64
N ALA A 111 -1.14 1.00 6.93
CA ALA A 111 -0.13 0.46 6.02
C ALA A 111 0.14 1.37 4.81
N GLN A 112 -0.86 2.15 4.38
CA GLN A 112 -0.74 3.06 3.23
C GLN A 112 -0.21 4.46 3.60
N ASN A 113 -0.37 4.90 4.83
CA ASN A 113 0.07 6.21 5.30
C ASN A 113 1.39 6.06 6.06
N LYS A 114 2.48 6.59 5.49
CA LYS A 114 3.84 6.45 6.04
C LYS A 114 3.99 6.96 7.48
N HIS A 115 3.29 8.04 7.83
CA HIS A 115 3.31 8.57 9.20
C HIS A 115 2.57 7.64 10.17
N ARG A 116 1.37 7.17 9.81
CA ARG A 116 0.62 6.21 10.63
C ARG A 116 1.38 4.88 10.77
N PHE A 117 2.02 4.44 9.68
CA PHE A 117 2.89 3.26 9.66
C PHE A 117 4.03 3.41 10.67
N ARG A 118 4.83 4.49 10.57
CA ARG A 118 5.94 4.76 11.51
C ARG A 118 5.46 4.88 12.95
N SER A 119 4.36 5.59 13.19
CA SER A 119 3.78 5.73 14.54
C SER A 119 3.39 4.39 15.17
N ARG A 120 2.84 3.46 14.40
CA ARG A 120 2.52 2.11 14.90
C ARG A 120 3.78 1.29 15.17
N LEU A 121 4.78 1.33 14.29
CA LEU A 121 6.03 0.59 14.46
C LEU A 121 6.84 1.12 15.64
N ALA A 122 6.90 2.41 15.87
CA ALA A 122 7.61 3.01 17.00
C ALA A 122 7.11 2.47 18.38
N ASN A 123 5.84 2.06 18.46
CA ASN A 123 5.24 1.50 19.66
C ASN A 123 5.39 -0.04 19.78
N SER A 124 6.05 -0.70 18.84
CA SER A 124 6.15 -2.17 18.77
C SER A 124 7.47 -2.74 19.30
N GLY A 125 8.44 -1.88 19.59
CA GLY A 125 9.81 -2.29 19.92
C GLY A 125 10.65 -2.68 18.69
N LEU A 126 10.12 -2.57 17.49
CA LEU A 126 10.90 -2.72 16.25
C LEU A 126 11.81 -1.51 16.05
N PRO A 127 13.01 -1.69 15.46
CA PRO A 127 13.83 -0.58 15.03
C PRO A 127 13.05 0.33 14.09
N ALA A 128 12.97 1.61 14.42
CA ALA A 128 12.36 2.63 13.60
C ALA A 128 13.28 3.86 13.55
N PRO A 129 13.41 4.55 12.40
CA PRO A 129 14.14 5.79 12.37
C PRO A 129 13.45 6.84 13.23
N TRP A 130 14.19 7.87 13.64
CA TRP A 130 13.53 9.10 14.09
C TRP A 130 12.66 9.65 12.96
N PHE A 131 11.50 10.18 13.30
CA PHE A 131 10.60 10.77 12.31
C PHE A 131 9.75 11.89 12.90
N THR A 132 9.30 12.79 12.05
CA THR A 132 8.35 13.84 12.39
C THR A 132 7.43 14.15 11.22
N LEU A 133 6.22 14.62 11.54
CA LEU A 133 5.24 15.09 10.57
C LEU A 133 5.34 16.61 10.46
N LEU A 134 5.48 17.15 9.25
CA LEU A 134 5.55 18.59 9.01
C LEU A 134 4.45 19.05 8.08
N SER A 135 3.83 20.17 8.46
CA SER A 135 2.86 20.87 7.61
C SER A 135 3.54 21.63 6.48
N LEU A 136 2.99 21.51 5.28
CA LEU A 136 3.43 22.28 4.11
C LEU A 136 2.96 23.75 4.14
N ALA A 137 2.10 24.14 5.08
CA ALA A 137 1.70 25.52 5.28
C ALA A 137 2.72 26.33 6.10
N ASP A 138 3.56 25.66 6.91
CA ASP A 138 4.50 26.34 7.79
C ASP A 138 5.71 26.92 7.03
N ASN A 139 6.39 27.88 7.65
CA ASN A 139 7.65 28.40 7.11
C ASN A 139 8.74 27.30 7.15
N PRO A 140 9.38 26.96 6.00
CA PRO A 140 10.38 25.89 5.96
C PRO A 140 11.69 26.24 6.67
N ALA A 141 12.09 27.50 6.77
CA ALA A 141 13.41 27.88 7.24
C ALA A 141 13.68 27.53 8.71
N PRO A 142 12.77 27.81 9.68
CA PRO A 142 12.96 27.35 11.06
C PRO A 142 12.93 25.81 11.17
N GLN A 143 12.10 25.13 10.38
CA GLN A 143 12.05 23.66 10.37
C GLN A 143 13.38 23.08 9.87
N ALA A 144 13.90 23.59 8.74
CA ALA A 144 15.17 23.15 8.18
C ALA A 144 16.34 23.28 9.17
N ALA A 145 16.38 24.34 9.97
CA ALA A 145 17.45 24.56 10.94
C ALA A 145 17.46 23.53 12.10
N LEU A 146 16.34 22.83 12.35
CA LEU A 146 16.20 21.88 13.46
C LEU A 146 16.37 20.40 13.04
N MET A 147 16.55 20.11 11.74
CA MET A 147 16.61 18.73 11.27
C MET A 147 17.95 18.04 11.59
N PRO A 148 17.94 16.76 12.00
CA PRO A 148 19.12 15.97 12.26
C PRO A 148 19.69 15.36 10.95
N TYR A 149 20.27 16.19 10.10
CA TYR A 149 20.79 15.76 8.78
C TYR A 149 21.78 14.59 8.85
N PRO A 150 21.75 13.65 7.84
CA PRO A 150 20.90 13.62 6.65
C PRO A 150 19.49 13.11 6.95
N VAL A 151 18.46 13.70 6.32
CA VAL A 151 17.06 13.30 6.45
C VAL A 151 16.43 12.98 5.10
N VAL A 152 15.33 12.20 5.12
CA VAL A 152 14.53 11.89 3.93
C VAL A 152 13.14 12.47 4.10
N LEU A 153 12.72 13.28 3.12
CA LEU A 153 11.39 13.85 3.03
C LEU A 153 10.51 12.95 2.17
N LYS A 154 9.29 12.65 2.62
CA LYS A 154 8.38 11.73 1.91
C LYS A 154 6.94 12.25 1.92
N PRO A 155 6.20 12.21 0.78
CA PRO A 155 4.75 12.28 0.78
C PRO A 155 4.16 11.14 1.61
N LEU A 156 3.01 11.35 2.28
CA LEU A 156 2.43 10.36 3.18
C LEU A 156 1.89 9.11 2.47
N ALA A 157 1.31 9.27 1.28
CA ALA A 157 0.53 8.23 0.61
C ALA A 157 0.96 7.91 -0.84
N LEU A 158 2.02 8.52 -1.36
CA LEU A 158 2.49 8.20 -2.71
C LEU A 158 3.37 6.95 -2.72
N SER A 159 3.30 6.18 -3.82
CA SER A 159 4.10 4.98 -4.10
C SER A 159 5.18 5.25 -5.16
N ALA A 160 5.99 4.21 -5.49
CA ALA A 160 7.04 4.22 -6.51
C ALA A 160 8.07 5.34 -6.28
N SER A 161 8.54 5.50 -5.05
CA SER A 161 9.51 6.53 -4.63
C SER A 161 9.20 7.96 -5.03
N ARG A 162 7.96 8.22 -5.51
CA ARG A 162 7.52 9.53 -6.01
C ARG A 162 7.54 10.58 -4.91
N GLY A 163 8.46 11.52 -5.01
CA GLY A 163 8.65 12.58 -4.03
C GLY A 163 9.42 12.17 -2.78
N VAL A 164 10.09 11.01 -2.79
CA VAL A 164 11.04 10.62 -1.74
C VAL A 164 12.37 11.27 -2.05
N ILE A 165 12.86 12.18 -1.17
CA ILE A 165 14.02 13.01 -1.44
C ILE A 165 14.88 13.12 -0.19
N ARG A 166 16.18 12.79 -0.30
CA ARG A 166 17.18 13.01 0.74
C ARG A 166 17.65 14.45 0.73
N ALA A 167 17.85 15.01 1.90
CA ALA A 167 18.47 16.29 2.14
C ALA A 167 19.59 16.14 3.18
N ASP A 168 20.75 16.73 2.87
CA ASP A 168 21.96 16.67 3.72
C ASP A 168 22.21 17.99 4.45
N ASN A 169 21.42 19.02 4.17
CA ASN A 169 21.54 20.37 4.76
C ASN A 169 20.23 21.17 4.59
N PRO A 170 20.09 22.34 5.26
CA PRO A 170 18.90 23.17 5.21
C PRO A 170 18.45 23.60 3.81
N ASP A 171 19.38 23.96 2.94
CA ASP A 171 19.05 24.41 1.57
C ASP A 171 18.44 23.29 0.75
N GLN A 172 19.02 22.09 0.83
CA GLN A 172 18.47 20.90 0.17
C GLN A 172 17.09 20.52 0.74
N PHE A 173 16.89 20.66 2.05
CA PHE A 173 15.58 20.43 2.69
C PHE A 173 14.51 21.36 2.12
N ILE A 174 14.79 22.67 2.04
CA ILE A 174 13.85 23.65 1.49
C ILE A 174 13.54 23.34 0.02
N ALA A 175 14.55 23.00 -0.77
CA ALA A 175 14.38 22.64 -2.18
C ALA A 175 13.54 21.35 -2.34
N ALA A 176 13.84 20.31 -1.56
CA ALA A 176 13.11 19.05 -1.56
C ALA A 176 11.62 19.25 -1.18
N ARG A 177 11.36 20.01 -0.11
CA ARG A 177 10.01 20.35 0.32
C ARG A 177 9.21 21.06 -0.78
N LYS A 178 9.81 22.08 -1.43
CA LYS A 178 9.18 22.79 -2.55
C LYS A 178 8.84 21.85 -3.71
N ARG A 179 9.75 20.91 -4.03
CA ARG A 179 9.52 19.90 -5.07
C ARG A 179 8.37 18.95 -4.71
N ILE A 180 8.32 18.47 -3.46
CA ILE A 180 7.22 17.62 -2.99
C ILE A 180 5.89 18.35 -3.05
N GLN A 181 5.84 19.61 -2.63
CA GLN A 181 4.64 20.45 -2.72
C GLN A 181 4.14 20.57 -4.17
N ALA A 182 5.04 20.76 -5.13
CA ALA A 182 4.70 20.81 -6.56
C ALA A 182 4.22 19.45 -7.10
N ILE A 183 4.73 18.33 -6.57
CA ILE A 183 4.26 16.98 -6.90
C ILE A 183 2.85 16.77 -6.36
N LEU A 184 2.62 17.06 -5.07
CA LEU A 184 1.31 16.89 -4.42
C LEU A 184 0.21 17.73 -5.09
N ALA A 185 0.53 18.95 -5.53
CA ALA A 185 -0.41 19.80 -6.27
C ALA A 185 -0.91 19.21 -7.60
N LYS A 186 -0.22 18.18 -8.12
CA LYS A 186 -0.59 17.46 -9.36
C LYS A 186 -1.24 16.11 -9.08
N THR A 187 -1.50 15.78 -7.84
CA THR A 187 -2.12 14.52 -7.42
C THR A 187 -3.52 14.77 -6.88
N ASP A 188 -4.31 13.71 -6.79
CA ASP A 188 -5.63 13.73 -6.13
C ASP A 188 -5.53 13.55 -4.61
N SER A 189 -4.35 13.80 -4.01
CA SER A 189 -4.16 13.73 -2.56
C SER A 189 -5.09 14.68 -1.83
N GLN A 190 -5.68 14.24 -0.72
CA GLN A 190 -6.64 15.02 0.06
C GLN A 190 -6.27 15.02 1.55
N GLY A 191 -6.84 15.96 2.30
CA GLY A 191 -6.66 16.04 3.75
C GLY A 191 -5.20 16.15 4.18
N GLU A 192 -4.81 15.36 5.16
CA GLU A 192 -3.45 15.32 5.70
C GLU A 192 -2.42 14.96 4.64
N ALA A 193 -2.73 14.01 3.73
CA ALA A 193 -1.83 13.59 2.67
C ALA A 193 -1.53 14.66 1.62
N ALA A 194 -2.39 15.67 1.47
CA ALA A 194 -2.17 16.81 0.58
C ALA A 194 -1.38 17.95 1.25
N SER A 195 -1.42 18.03 2.59
CA SER A 195 -0.96 19.18 3.37
C SER A 195 0.25 18.90 4.26
N HIS A 196 0.65 17.65 4.42
CA HIS A 196 1.75 17.23 5.30
C HIS A 196 2.73 16.30 4.60
N ILE A 197 3.95 16.29 5.11
CA ILE A 197 5.02 15.36 4.69
C ILE A 197 5.65 14.70 5.90
N LEU A 198 6.12 13.47 5.73
CA LEU A 198 6.95 12.77 6.69
C LEU A 198 8.41 13.15 6.47
N ILE A 199 9.11 13.46 7.54
CA ILE A 199 10.57 13.55 7.58
C ILE A 199 11.07 12.41 8.45
N GLU A 200 12.09 11.72 8.02
CA GLU A 200 12.73 10.66 8.81
C GLU A 200 14.25 10.65 8.61
N ASP A 201 14.97 10.03 9.53
CA ASP A 201 16.41 9.81 9.36
C ASP A 201 16.70 9.05 8.07
N TYR A 202 17.77 9.42 7.39
CA TYR A 202 18.32 8.57 6.33
C TYR A 202 18.99 7.35 6.94
N ILE A 203 18.52 6.16 6.56
CA ILE A 203 19.11 4.89 7.01
C ILE A 203 20.09 4.42 5.92
N PRO A 204 21.40 4.39 6.20
CA PRO A 204 22.37 3.83 5.27
C PRO A 204 22.30 2.29 5.31
N GLY A 205 22.54 1.67 4.17
CA GLY A 205 22.58 0.20 4.12
C GLY A 205 22.20 -0.37 2.77
N ARG A 206 22.02 -1.67 2.76
CA ARG A 206 21.43 -2.40 1.63
C ARG A 206 19.95 -2.48 1.82
N GLU A 207 19.20 -2.19 0.79
CA GLU A 207 17.77 -2.35 0.78
C GLU A 207 17.37 -3.69 0.18
N VAL A 208 16.34 -4.30 0.74
CA VAL A 208 15.73 -5.53 0.26
C VAL A 208 14.22 -5.39 0.18
N ALA A 209 13.58 -6.19 -0.66
CA ALA A 209 12.13 -6.29 -0.71
C ALA A 209 11.69 -7.73 -0.43
N LEU A 210 10.76 -7.89 0.52
CA LEU A 210 10.13 -9.16 0.83
C LEU A 210 8.72 -9.20 0.24
N GLU A 211 8.46 -10.25 -0.55
CA GLU A 211 7.12 -10.61 -1.01
C GLU A 211 6.59 -11.75 -0.17
N GLY A 212 5.39 -11.59 0.35
CA GLY A 212 4.77 -12.57 1.22
C GLY A 212 3.26 -12.66 1.07
N LEU A 213 2.71 -13.70 1.69
CA LEU A 213 1.26 -13.89 1.82
C LEU A 213 0.92 -14.11 3.29
N LEU A 214 0.01 -13.30 3.81
CA LEU A 214 -0.59 -13.50 5.13
C LEU A 214 -1.81 -14.42 5.01
N VAL A 215 -1.84 -15.44 5.86
CA VAL A 215 -2.98 -16.33 6.01
C VAL A 215 -3.24 -16.51 7.51
N ASN A 216 -4.35 -16.00 8.02
CA ASN A 216 -4.69 -16.04 9.45
C ASN A 216 -3.56 -15.48 10.34
N GLY A 217 -2.96 -14.36 9.97
CA GLY A 217 -1.87 -13.70 10.69
C GLY A 217 -0.49 -14.37 10.56
N ARG A 218 -0.37 -15.46 9.79
CA ARG A 218 0.90 -16.13 9.54
C ARG A 218 1.49 -15.69 8.22
N LEU A 219 2.69 -15.12 8.27
CA LEU A 219 3.43 -14.72 7.08
C LEU A 219 4.07 -15.95 6.42
N ARG A 220 3.75 -16.15 5.15
CA ARG A 220 4.46 -17.05 4.25
C ARG A 220 5.29 -16.20 3.30
N VAL A 221 6.61 -16.24 3.44
CA VAL A 221 7.53 -15.58 2.51
C VAL A 221 7.49 -16.33 1.17
N LEU A 222 7.26 -15.58 0.10
CA LEU A 222 7.23 -16.09 -1.27
C LEU A 222 8.54 -15.83 -1.99
N ALA A 223 9.13 -14.64 -1.78
CA ALA A 223 10.42 -14.26 -2.33
C ALA A 223 11.07 -13.19 -1.46
N LEU A 224 12.40 -13.15 -1.47
CA LEU A 224 13.21 -12.03 -0.99
C LEU A 224 14.07 -11.56 -2.15
N PHE A 225 14.03 -10.26 -2.39
CA PHE A 225 14.77 -9.60 -3.47
C PHE A 225 15.87 -8.71 -2.90
N ASP A 226 17.05 -8.84 -3.45
CA ASP A 226 18.13 -7.87 -3.24
C ASP A 226 17.92 -6.69 -4.20
N LYS A 227 18.16 -5.47 -3.71
CA LYS A 227 18.25 -4.24 -4.50
C LYS A 227 19.73 -3.87 -4.58
N PRO A 228 20.43 -4.25 -5.66
CA PRO A 228 21.91 -4.14 -5.72
C PRO A 228 22.41 -2.71 -5.91
N ASP A 229 21.60 -1.83 -6.47
CA ASP A 229 21.99 -0.46 -6.69
C ASP A 229 21.99 0.34 -5.39
N PRO A 230 23.01 1.17 -5.17
CA PRO A 230 23.11 1.97 -3.95
C PRO A 230 22.04 3.06 -3.95
N LEU A 231 21.06 2.95 -3.04
CA LEU A 231 20.00 3.92 -2.82
C LEU A 231 20.49 5.04 -1.88
N GLN A 232 21.44 5.85 -2.36
CA GLN A 232 22.09 6.92 -1.57
C GLN A 232 21.40 8.28 -1.70
N GLY A 233 20.50 8.42 -2.67
CA GLY A 233 19.81 9.70 -2.94
C GLY A 233 20.59 10.59 -3.93
N PRO A 234 20.17 11.85 -4.13
CA PRO A 234 19.03 12.49 -3.46
C PRO A 234 17.66 11.89 -3.83
N TYR A 235 17.55 11.19 -4.95
CA TYR A 235 16.34 10.48 -5.40
C TYR A 235 16.58 8.98 -5.29
N PHE A 236 15.51 8.24 -5.01
CA PHE A 236 15.56 6.80 -4.77
C PHE A 236 14.82 6.07 -5.89
N GLU A 237 15.46 6.01 -7.08
CA GLU A 237 14.94 5.22 -8.21
C GLU A 237 15.38 3.77 -8.05
N GLU A 238 14.40 2.89 -8.10
CA GLU A 238 14.61 1.45 -8.06
C GLU A 238 14.77 0.93 -9.49
N THR A 239 15.86 0.25 -9.76
CA THR A 239 16.20 -0.19 -11.11
C THR A 239 16.15 -1.70 -11.27
N ILE A 240 16.70 -2.47 -10.30
CA ILE A 240 16.88 -3.91 -10.40
C ILE A 240 16.45 -4.59 -9.10
N TYR A 241 15.68 -5.67 -9.24
CA TYR A 241 15.33 -6.61 -8.18
C TYR A 241 15.90 -7.98 -8.53
N ILE A 242 16.69 -8.59 -7.66
CA ILE A 242 17.32 -9.89 -7.88
C ILE A 242 16.82 -10.90 -6.85
N THR A 243 16.25 -12.00 -7.31
CA THR A 243 15.85 -13.14 -6.47
C THR A 243 16.40 -14.45 -7.04
N PRO A 244 16.72 -15.45 -6.21
CA PRO A 244 16.70 -15.45 -4.76
C PRO A 244 17.76 -14.53 -4.15
N SER A 245 17.49 -13.98 -2.96
CA SER A 245 18.43 -13.13 -2.23
C SER A 245 19.75 -13.88 -1.94
N ARG A 246 20.86 -13.15 -2.04
CA ARG A 246 22.21 -13.62 -1.73
C ARG A 246 22.64 -13.35 -0.29
N LEU A 247 21.77 -12.78 0.52
CA LEU A 247 22.03 -12.56 1.94
C LEU A 247 22.19 -13.90 2.67
N PRO A 248 23.01 -13.96 3.74
CA PRO A 248 23.13 -15.16 4.58
C PRO A 248 21.76 -15.60 5.13
N ALA A 249 21.53 -16.92 5.22
CA ALA A 249 20.28 -17.48 5.70
C ALA A 249 19.81 -16.92 7.05
N PRO A 250 20.67 -16.68 8.06
CA PRO A 250 20.24 -16.05 9.31
C PRO A 250 19.66 -14.65 9.09
N VAL A 251 20.29 -13.83 8.22
CA VAL A 251 19.79 -12.46 7.90
C VAL A 251 18.42 -12.52 7.21
N GLN A 252 18.24 -13.47 6.28
CA GLN A 252 16.93 -13.67 5.64
C GLN A 252 15.85 -14.08 6.65
N ALA A 253 16.21 -14.91 7.65
CA ALA A 253 15.29 -15.29 8.73
C ALA A 253 14.94 -14.11 9.65
N ASP A 254 15.90 -13.24 9.96
CA ASP A 254 15.68 -12.02 10.75
C ASP A 254 14.77 -11.02 10.00
N ILE A 255 14.97 -10.86 8.69
CA ILE A 255 14.09 -10.06 7.83
C ILE A 255 12.66 -10.60 7.88
N ALA A 256 12.47 -11.90 7.70
CA ALA A 256 11.15 -12.53 7.75
C ALA A 256 10.47 -12.34 9.13
N THR A 257 11.23 -12.46 10.21
CA THR A 257 10.75 -12.23 11.58
C THR A 257 10.34 -10.78 11.79
N THR A 258 11.17 -9.84 11.34
CA THR A 258 10.91 -8.40 11.41
C THR A 258 9.62 -8.03 10.67
N VAL A 259 9.45 -8.51 9.43
CA VAL A 259 8.22 -8.29 8.66
C VAL A 259 7.02 -8.93 9.35
N GLY A 260 7.17 -10.17 9.86
CA GLY A 260 6.11 -10.84 10.62
C GLY A 260 5.64 -10.03 11.83
N THR A 261 6.57 -9.44 12.59
CA THR A 261 6.26 -8.57 13.71
C THR A 261 5.62 -7.25 13.26
N ALA A 262 6.12 -6.65 12.18
CA ALA A 262 5.59 -5.40 11.65
C ALA A 262 4.12 -5.56 11.17
N VAL A 263 3.80 -6.60 10.41
CA VAL A 263 2.44 -6.84 9.92
C VAL A 263 1.46 -7.16 11.06
N ALA A 264 1.92 -7.88 12.10
CA ALA A 264 1.13 -8.13 13.31
C ALA A 264 0.85 -6.83 14.08
N THR A 265 1.85 -5.96 14.22
CA THR A 265 1.71 -4.62 14.85
C THR A 265 0.75 -3.72 14.09
N LEU A 266 0.74 -3.80 12.77
CA LEU A 266 -0.23 -3.10 11.93
C LEU A 266 -1.64 -3.67 12.04
N GLY A 267 -1.80 -4.89 12.57
CA GLY A 267 -3.07 -5.60 12.63
C GLY A 267 -3.49 -6.18 11.28
N LEU A 268 -2.52 -6.49 10.42
CA LEU A 268 -2.77 -7.19 9.15
C LEU A 268 -2.70 -8.70 9.38
N HIS A 269 -3.63 -9.44 8.80
CA HIS A 269 -3.68 -10.89 8.99
C HIS A 269 -4.02 -11.69 7.73
N ASP A 270 -4.41 -11.03 6.63
CA ASP A 270 -4.74 -11.69 5.37
C ASP A 270 -4.28 -10.87 4.17
N GLY A 271 -3.88 -11.57 3.11
CA GLY A 271 -3.56 -10.97 1.83
C GLY A 271 -2.06 -10.86 1.51
N PRO A 272 -1.72 -10.36 0.32
CA PRO A 272 -0.34 -10.18 -0.11
C PRO A 272 0.34 -9.05 0.69
N ILE A 273 1.64 -9.23 0.91
CA ILE A 273 2.52 -8.26 1.57
C ILE A 273 3.71 -8.00 0.66
N HIS A 274 3.98 -6.73 0.44
CA HIS A 274 5.23 -6.19 -0.07
C HIS A 274 5.85 -5.35 1.04
N ALA A 275 7.07 -5.68 1.44
CA ALA A 275 7.78 -4.98 2.51
C ALA A 275 9.21 -4.66 2.10
N GLU A 276 9.60 -3.40 2.26
CA GLU A 276 10.96 -2.89 2.02
C GLU A 276 11.66 -2.64 3.35
N LEU A 277 12.90 -3.11 3.44
CA LEU A 277 13.74 -3.03 4.63
C LEU A 277 15.16 -2.60 4.26
#